data_3e80499f587c6d13354129b3d99f74b9
#
_entry.id   3e80499f587c6d13354129b3d99f74b9
#
_cell.length_a   1.000
_cell.length_b   1.000
_cell.length_c   1.000
_cell.angle_alpha   90.00
_cell.angle_beta   90.00
_cell.angle_gamma   90.00
#
_symmetry.space_group_name_H-M   'P 1'
#
loop_
_entity.id
_entity.type
_entity.pdbx_description
1 polymer ?
#
loop_
_entity_poly.entity_id
_entity_poly.type
_entity_poly.pdbx_seq_one_letter_code
_entity_poly.pdbx_strand_id
1 'polypeptide(L)'
;MSVMCLLPFSCSLEEETRTEVEKKNYMNNAEEAKDVLLGVYRTNTLDAMYGYYLSILFNLGTDISQVEGSGNENFRIIPTNSFPTTQSEVQQTWAALYTGIYRANDFLERISNKIGSYTTTDKKLATLYIAEARALRGMFYFELVRRFGNVVLMTSTQMSNQNPATYVQSAPEKVYEYIEDDLLYACDILPYATDDQYRESNDYRFSKGAALGLLTKVYATWAGYPVKDESKWEAAAKTARILVESGKHGLLKDYEQLWKNTCNGTWDPTESLIEISFYSPTVSGNSDPVGRIGKWNGVKTTAIAGVRGSCAANVKVVHTFVLDWREDVSDIRRDLSIANYQYTDTK
;
A
#
# COMPACT_ATOMS: atom_id res chain seq x y z
N MET A 1 -74.09 -14.30 14.82
CA MET A 1 -73.03 -13.60 14.08
C MET A 1 -71.72 -13.83 14.81
N SER A 2 -70.91 -14.74 14.26
CA SER A 2 -69.60 -15.11 14.85
C SER A 2 -68.50 -14.32 14.13
N VAL A 3 -67.81 -13.44 14.84
CA VAL A 3 -66.69 -12.67 14.30
C VAL A 3 -65.41 -13.51 14.42
N MET A 4 -64.90 -13.96 13.30
CA MET A 4 -63.65 -14.69 13.19
C MET A 4 -62.51 -13.68 13.10
N CYS A 5 -61.73 -13.51 14.20
CA CYS A 5 -60.49 -12.75 14.20
C CYS A 5 -59.41 -13.46 13.38
N LEU A 6 -59.04 -12.91 12.22
CA LEU A 6 -57.86 -13.30 11.49
C LEU A 6 -56.65 -12.57 12.11
N LEU A 7 -55.78 -13.36 12.79
CA LEU A 7 -54.47 -12.89 13.21
C LEU A 7 -53.53 -12.90 11.99
N PRO A 8 -52.85 -11.83 11.68
CA PRO A 8 -51.83 -11.85 10.65
C PRO A 8 -50.58 -12.53 11.25
N PHE A 9 -50.26 -13.77 10.80
CA PHE A 9 -48.95 -14.32 10.98
C PHE A 9 -47.98 -13.52 10.09
N SER A 10 -47.20 -12.62 10.70
CA SER A 10 -46.05 -12.03 10.08
C SER A 10 -44.93 -13.10 10.02
N CYS A 11 -44.77 -13.75 8.88
CA CYS A 11 -43.54 -14.48 8.59
C CYS A 11 -42.43 -13.43 8.40
N SER A 12 -41.48 -13.37 9.33
CA SER A 12 -40.21 -12.72 9.05
C SER A 12 -39.47 -13.61 8.04
N LEU A 13 -39.43 -13.16 6.79
CA LEU A 13 -38.53 -13.70 5.77
C LEU A 13 -37.13 -13.25 6.15
N GLU A 14 -36.41 -14.04 6.97
CA GLU A 14 -34.97 -13.97 7.02
C GLU A 14 -34.46 -14.69 5.78
N GLU A 15 -33.96 -13.90 4.83
CA GLU A 15 -33.31 -14.42 3.64
C GLU A 15 -31.97 -15.04 4.07
N GLU A 16 -31.91 -16.35 4.23
CA GLU A 16 -30.65 -17.07 4.36
C GLU A 16 -29.95 -17.07 2.99
N THR A 17 -28.98 -16.19 2.81
CA THR A 17 -28.09 -16.26 1.65
C THR A 17 -27.22 -17.50 1.74
N ARG A 18 -27.52 -18.52 0.93
CA ARG A 18 -26.77 -19.81 0.92
C ARG A 18 -25.41 -19.72 0.25
N THR A 19 -25.06 -18.59 -0.39
CA THR A 19 -23.84 -18.41 -1.19
C THR A 19 -22.90 -17.34 -0.67
N GLU A 20 -23.35 -16.46 0.25
CA GLU A 20 -22.52 -15.41 0.84
C GLU A 20 -22.62 -15.45 2.37
N VAL A 21 -21.45 -15.43 3.02
CA VAL A 21 -21.39 -15.32 4.48
C VAL A 21 -21.73 -13.89 4.88
N GLU A 22 -22.82 -13.70 5.66
CA GLU A 22 -23.15 -12.39 6.17
C GLU A 22 -22.01 -11.83 7.01
N LYS A 23 -21.70 -10.55 6.86
CA LYS A 23 -20.63 -9.86 7.60
C LYS A 23 -20.69 -10.10 9.12
N LYS A 24 -21.89 -10.16 9.70
CA LYS A 24 -22.10 -10.40 11.15
C LYS A 24 -21.65 -11.80 11.60
N ASN A 25 -21.66 -12.79 10.69
CA ASN A 25 -21.38 -14.20 10.95
C ASN A 25 -19.93 -14.57 10.65
N TYR A 26 -19.07 -13.62 10.28
CA TYR A 26 -17.65 -13.83 9.95
C TYR A 26 -16.74 -13.12 10.96
N MET A 27 -15.48 -13.51 11.05
CA MET A 27 -14.47 -13.07 12.05
C MET A 27 -14.75 -13.66 13.46
N ASN A 28 -15.04 -14.95 13.55
CA ASN A 28 -15.27 -15.61 14.85
C ASN A 28 -13.99 -16.15 15.51
N ASN A 29 -12.88 -16.17 14.77
CA ASN A 29 -11.55 -16.61 15.20
C ASN A 29 -10.48 -15.80 14.48
N ALA A 30 -9.20 -16.04 14.81
CA ALA A 30 -8.08 -15.31 14.23
C ALA A 30 -7.87 -15.62 12.74
N GLU A 31 -8.18 -16.83 12.27
CA GLU A 31 -8.04 -17.21 10.86
C GLU A 31 -9.00 -16.37 9.98
N GLU A 32 -10.28 -16.37 10.34
CA GLU A 32 -11.29 -15.54 9.66
C GLU A 32 -10.94 -14.04 9.73
N ALA A 33 -10.38 -13.58 10.87
CA ALA A 33 -9.92 -12.21 11.01
C ALA A 33 -8.74 -11.90 10.07
N LYS A 34 -7.80 -12.86 9.89
CA LYS A 34 -6.70 -12.73 8.93
C LYS A 34 -7.21 -12.52 7.51
N ASP A 35 -8.22 -13.29 7.08
CA ASP A 35 -8.79 -13.15 5.74
C ASP A 35 -9.36 -11.76 5.48
N VAL A 36 -10.07 -11.19 6.47
CA VAL A 36 -10.60 -9.82 6.35
C VAL A 36 -9.46 -8.80 6.32
N LEU A 37 -8.42 -8.98 7.13
CA LEU A 37 -7.22 -8.15 7.11
C LEU A 37 -6.52 -8.20 5.75
N LEU A 38 -6.40 -9.38 5.14
CA LEU A 38 -5.84 -9.53 3.79
C LEU A 38 -6.66 -8.76 2.75
N GLY A 39 -7.97 -8.60 2.96
CA GLY A 39 -8.82 -7.70 2.19
C GLY A 39 -8.41 -6.22 2.27
N VAL A 40 -7.85 -5.78 3.42
CA VAL A 40 -7.26 -4.44 3.57
C VAL A 40 -5.95 -4.35 2.78
N TYR A 41 -5.05 -5.32 2.93
CA TYR A 41 -3.79 -5.41 2.18
C TYR A 41 -4.01 -5.39 0.67
N ARG A 42 -5.04 -6.12 0.18
CA ARG A 42 -5.38 -6.18 -1.25
C ARG A 42 -5.63 -4.80 -1.87
N THR A 43 -6.02 -3.81 -1.11
CA THR A 43 -6.18 -2.45 -1.64
C THR A 43 -4.88 -1.93 -2.26
N ASN A 44 -3.72 -2.30 -1.71
CA ASN A 44 -2.42 -1.89 -2.23
C ASN A 44 -2.11 -2.45 -3.62
N THR A 45 -2.75 -3.56 -4.03
CA THR A 45 -2.47 -4.21 -5.32
C THR A 45 -3.31 -3.67 -6.48
N LEU A 46 -4.25 -2.77 -6.23
CA LEU A 46 -5.05 -2.12 -7.27
C LEU A 46 -4.15 -1.28 -8.20
N ASP A 47 -4.52 -1.17 -9.47
CA ASP A 47 -3.85 -0.29 -10.43
C ASP A 47 -3.80 1.16 -9.94
N ALA A 48 -4.90 1.63 -9.34
CA ALA A 48 -5.02 2.95 -8.73
C ALA A 48 -4.07 3.19 -7.54
N MET A 49 -3.46 2.13 -7.04
CA MET A 49 -2.48 2.13 -5.94
C MET A 49 -1.10 1.73 -6.46
N TYR A 50 -0.44 0.78 -5.79
CA TYR A 50 0.93 0.36 -6.12
C TYR A 50 1.00 -0.60 -7.33
N GLY A 51 -0.15 -1.09 -7.85
CA GLY A 51 -0.19 -1.85 -9.09
C GLY A 51 0.34 -1.03 -10.27
N TYR A 52 0.07 0.29 -10.29
CA TYR A 52 0.53 1.15 -11.37
C TYR A 52 0.70 2.63 -10.98
N TYR A 53 -0.35 3.31 -10.45
CA TYR A 53 -0.32 4.77 -10.35
C TYR A 53 0.65 5.27 -9.29
N LEU A 54 0.59 4.77 -8.05
CA LEU A 54 1.50 5.20 -7.00
C LEU A 54 2.93 4.69 -7.19
N SER A 55 3.12 3.53 -7.81
CA SER A 55 4.45 2.98 -8.05
C SER A 55 5.18 3.62 -9.23
N ILE A 56 4.45 4.07 -10.24
CA ILE A 56 5.02 4.58 -11.50
C ILE A 56 4.59 6.02 -11.75
N LEU A 57 3.31 6.28 -12.03
CA LEU A 57 2.88 7.57 -12.61
C LEU A 57 3.16 8.76 -11.71
N PHE A 58 2.86 8.65 -10.42
CA PHE A 58 3.08 9.74 -9.45
C PHE A 58 4.53 9.89 -8.98
N ASN A 59 5.44 9.02 -9.44
CA ASN A 59 6.88 9.11 -9.16
C ASN A 59 7.69 9.54 -10.38
N LEU A 60 7.05 9.81 -11.52
CA LEU A 60 7.68 10.34 -12.72
C LEU A 60 7.59 11.88 -12.76
N GLY A 61 8.19 12.48 -13.79
CA GLY A 61 8.20 13.95 -13.94
C GLY A 61 9.13 14.62 -12.94
N THR A 62 10.28 14.02 -12.71
CA THR A 62 11.37 14.53 -11.87
C THR A 62 12.57 14.93 -12.72
N ASP A 63 13.61 15.43 -12.07
CA ASP A 63 14.91 15.71 -12.66
C ASP A 63 15.65 14.47 -13.17
N ILE A 64 15.26 13.27 -12.71
CA ILE A 64 15.91 12.01 -13.08
C ILE A 64 15.05 11.08 -13.95
N SER A 65 13.73 11.25 -13.96
CA SER A 65 12.83 10.34 -14.67
C SER A 65 11.69 11.03 -15.39
N GLN A 66 11.30 10.46 -16.54
CA GLN A 66 10.23 10.95 -17.38
C GLN A 66 9.47 9.80 -18.05
N VAL A 67 8.31 10.08 -18.62
CA VAL A 67 7.54 9.12 -19.42
C VAL A 67 7.84 9.27 -20.91
N GLU A 68 7.89 8.14 -21.64
CA GLU A 68 7.99 8.15 -23.11
C GLU A 68 6.67 8.61 -23.75
N GLY A 69 6.76 9.38 -24.83
CA GLY A 69 5.63 9.82 -25.66
C GLY A 69 5.19 11.26 -25.38
N SER A 70 4.05 11.65 -25.95
CA SER A 70 3.48 12.98 -25.78
C SER A 70 2.89 13.18 -24.39
N GLY A 71 3.26 14.26 -23.72
CA GLY A 71 2.71 14.65 -22.42
C GLY A 71 1.23 15.08 -22.45
N ASN A 72 0.60 15.10 -23.62
CA ASN A 72 -0.79 15.56 -23.79
C ASN A 72 -1.83 14.42 -23.79
N GLU A 73 -1.42 13.19 -23.56
CA GLU A 73 -2.28 12.02 -23.69
C GLU A 73 -2.49 11.29 -22.37
N ASN A 74 -3.74 11.13 -21.95
CA ASN A 74 -4.14 10.24 -20.85
C ASN A 74 -3.21 10.38 -19.60
N PHE A 75 -2.76 9.25 -19.08
CA PHE A 75 -1.89 9.17 -17.91
C PHE A 75 -0.53 9.90 -18.08
N ARG A 76 -0.07 10.15 -19.32
CA ARG A 76 1.21 10.85 -19.60
C ARG A 76 1.22 12.30 -19.16
N ILE A 77 0.04 12.88 -18.96
CA ILE A 77 -0.07 14.25 -18.44
C ILE A 77 0.32 14.34 -16.95
N ILE A 78 0.20 13.25 -16.19
CA ILE A 78 0.50 13.26 -14.75
C ILE A 78 1.96 13.63 -14.48
N PRO A 79 2.95 13.00 -15.12
CA PRO A 79 4.37 13.37 -14.95
C PRO A 79 4.73 14.78 -15.40
N THR A 80 3.85 15.47 -16.14
CA THR A 80 4.10 16.88 -16.51
C THR A 80 3.76 17.86 -15.37
N ASN A 81 3.18 17.37 -14.27
CA ASN A 81 2.70 18.19 -13.15
C ASN A 81 1.71 19.30 -13.55
N SER A 82 1.01 19.14 -14.68
CA SER A 82 0.09 20.11 -15.27
C SER A 82 -1.24 19.49 -15.69
N PHE A 83 -1.76 18.56 -14.87
CA PHE A 83 -3.01 17.84 -15.13
C PHE A 83 -4.21 18.57 -14.51
N PRO A 84 -5.42 18.42 -15.11
CA PRO A 84 -6.64 19.00 -14.57
C PRO A 84 -7.13 18.24 -13.34
N THR A 85 -7.95 18.89 -12.51
CA THR A 85 -8.61 18.26 -11.33
C THR A 85 -9.52 17.09 -11.70
N THR A 86 -9.93 16.99 -12.97
CA THR A 86 -10.77 15.91 -13.52
C THR A 86 -9.95 14.71 -14.02
N GLN A 87 -8.62 14.69 -13.82
CA GLN A 87 -7.79 13.58 -14.25
C GLN A 87 -8.22 12.27 -13.59
N SER A 88 -8.58 11.29 -14.40
CA SER A 88 -9.19 10.03 -13.93
C SER A 88 -8.29 9.24 -12.99
N GLU A 89 -6.98 9.19 -13.24
CA GLU A 89 -6.02 8.45 -12.42
C GLU A 89 -5.88 9.08 -11.03
N VAL A 90 -5.97 10.40 -10.93
CA VAL A 90 -5.96 11.13 -9.66
C VAL A 90 -7.22 10.82 -8.85
N GLN A 91 -8.39 10.87 -9.51
CA GLN A 91 -9.67 10.53 -8.87
C GLN A 91 -9.72 9.07 -8.42
N GLN A 92 -9.25 8.14 -9.25
CA GLN A 92 -9.20 6.72 -8.91
C GLN A 92 -8.25 6.44 -7.73
N THR A 93 -7.09 7.10 -7.69
CA THR A 93 -6.15 6.97 -6.55
C THR A 93 -6.76 7.51 -5.26
N TRP A 94 -7.42 8.67 -5.31
CA TRP A 94 -8.17 9.20 -4.17
C TRP A 94 -9.21 8.20 -3.66
N ALA A 95 -10.04 7.68 -4.55
CA ALA A 95 -11.09 6.71 -4.21
C ALA A 95 -10.52 5.40 -3.65
N ALA A 96 -9.42 4.89 -4.21
CA ALA A 96 -8.78 3.67 -3.75
C ALA A 96 -8.19 3.84 -2.33
N LEU A 97 -7.57 4.98 -2.04
CA LEU A 97 -7.03 5.29 -0.71
C LEU A 97 -8.14 5.32 0.35
N TYR A 98 -9.27 5.98 0.06
CA TYR A 98 -10.43 5.96 0.98
C TYR A 98 -11.09 4.58 1.08
N THR A 99 -11.07 3.79 0.02
CA THR A 99 -11.50 2.38 0.09
C THR A 99 -10.63 1.59 1.07
N GLY A 100 -9.30 1.79 1.05
CA GLY A 100 -8.38 1.18 2.01
C GLY A 100 -8.66 1.61 3.45
N ILE A 101 -8.89 2.91 3.66
CA ILE A 101 -9.24 3.47 4.99
C ILE A 101 -10.56 2.88 5.48
N TYR A 102 -11.58 2.82 4.63
CA TYR A 102 -12.87 2.22 4.98
C TYR A 102 -12.72 0.76 5.40
N ARG A 103 -11.99 -0.04 4.61
CA ARG A 103 -11.73 -1.46 4.92
C ARG A 103 -10.97 -1.64 6.24
N ALA A 104 -9.99 -0.77 6.51
CA ALA A 104 -9.27 -0.79 7.77
C ALA A 104 -10.19 -0.44 8.95
N ASN A 105 -11.03 0.59 8.83
CA ASN A 105 -12.02 0.95 9.84
C ASN A 105 -13.03 -0.19 10.07
N ASP A 106 -13.60 -0.79 9.00
CA ASP A 106 -14.52 -1.92 9.09
C ASP A 106 -13.89 -3.12 9.83
N PHE A 107 -12.64 -3.43 9.51
CA PHE A 107 -11.89 -4.47 10.20
C PHE A 107 -11.73 -4.15 11.70
N LEU A 108 -11.24 -2.94 12.02
CA LEU A 108 -10.98 -2.51 13.40
C LEU A 108 -12.25 -2.48 14.26
N GLU A 109 -13.36 -1.97 13.73
CA GLU A 109 -14.64 -1.95 14.42
C GLU A 109 -15.18 -3.37 14.68
N ARG A 110 -15.12 -4.24 13.69
CA ARG A 110 -15.62 -5.62 13.81
C ARG A 110 -14.78 -6.48 14.75
N ILE A 111 -13.45 -6.40 14.67
CA ILE A 111 -12.59 -7.19 15.54
C ILE A 111 -12.70 -6.74 16.99
N SER A 112 -12.89 -5.45 17.26
CA SER A 112 -13.10 -4.90 18.60
C SER A 112 -14.37 -5.49 19.26
N ASN A 113 -15.41 -5.74 18.49
CA ASN A 113 -16.65 -6.34 18.97
C ASN A 113 -16.56 -7.85 19.21
N LYS A 114 -15.61 -8.55 18.58
CA LYS A 114 -15.52 -10.01 18.58
C LYS A 114 -14.35 -10.57 19.39
N ILE A 115 -13.26 -9.84 19.55
CA ILE A 115 -12.03 -10.29 20.21
C ILE A 115 -12.28 -10.80 21.65
N GLY A 116 -13.30 -10.27 22.33
CA GLY A 116 -13.69 -10.71 23.67
C GLY A 116 -14.00 -12.20 23.75
N SER A 117 -14.59 -12.78 22.72
CA SER A 117 -15.00 -14.20 22.63
C SER A 117 -13.90 -15.14 22.12
N TYR A 118 -12.76 -14.61 21.66
CA TYR A 118 -11.67 -15.41 21.09
C TYR A 118 -10.93 -16.22 22.14
N THR A 119 -10.31 -17.33 21.72
CA THR A 119 -9.36 -18.06 22.54
C THR A 119 -8.15 -17.21 22.91
N THR A 120 -7.37 -17.64 23.91
CA THR A 120 -6.14 -16.92 24.31
C THR A 120 -5.16 -16.76 23.14
N THR A 121 -5.01 -17.80 22.31
CA THR A 121 -4.14 -17.77 21.13
C THR A 121 -4.70 -16.83 20.06
N ASP A 122 -5.99 -16.93 19.75
CA ASP A 122 -6.63 -16.04 18.78
C ASP A 122 -6.58 -14.57 19.20
N LYS A 123 -6.70 -14.28 20.51
CA LYS A 123 -6.54 -12.90 21.02
C LYS A 123 -5.15 -12.33 20.76
N LYS A 124 -4.10 -13.14 20.91
CA LYS A 124 -2.74 -12.72 20.60
C LYS A 124 -2.59 -12.38 19.11
N LEU A 125 -3.05 -13.27 18.23
CA LEU A 125 -3.04 -13.04 16.79
C LEU A 125 -3.88 -11.82 16.39
N ALA A 126 -5.10 -11.71 16.93
CA ALA A 126 -5.99 -10.58 16.68
C ALA A 126 -5.35 -9.24 17.09
N THR A 127 -4.58 -9.21 18.17
CA THR A 127 -3.85 -8.00 18.60
C THR A 127 -2.79 -7.59 17.57
N LEU A 128 -2.06 -8.56 16.99
CA LEU A 128 -1.14 -8.29 15.89
C LEU A 128 -1.89 -7.77 14.64
N TYR A 129 -3.01 -8.37 14.28
CA TYR A 129 -3.82 -7.96 13.13
C TYR A 129 -4.44 -6.55 13.30
N ILE A 130 -4.81 -6.18 14.52
CA ILE A 130 -5.21 -4.80 14.83
C ILE A 130 -4.07 -3.83 14.55
N ALA A 131 -2.86 -4.16 14.98
CA ALA A 131 -1.68 -3.32 14.77
C ALA A 131 -1.34 -3.19 13.27
N GLU A 132 -1.46 -4.27 12.50
CA GLU A 132 -1.27 -4.24 11.05
C GLU A 132 -2.34 -3.39 10.35
N ALA A 133 -3.61 -3.52 10.73
CA ALA A 133 -4.71 -2.73 10.15
C ALA A 133 -4.54 -1.23 10.44
N ARG A 134 -4.07 -0.86 11.64
CA ARG A 134 -3.72 0.52 11.99
C ARG A 134 -2.54 1.02 11.16
N ALA A 135 -1.48 0.23 11.01
CA ALA A 135 -0.33 0.59 10.16
C ALA A 135 -0.74 0.81 8.69
N LEU A 136 -1.60 -0.05 8.13
CA LEU A 136 -2.16 0.12 6.79
C LEU A 136 -2.99 1.40 6.67
N ARG A 137 -3.84 1.69 7.66
CA ARG A 137 -4.64 2.92 7.69
C ARG A 137 -3.76 4.16 7.73
N GLY A 138 -2.74 4.15 8.59
CA GLY A 138 -1.72 5.20 8.64
C GLY A 138 -1.00 5.38 7.29
N MET A 139 -0.65 4.29 6.60
CA MET A 139 -0.04 4.33 5.27
C MET A 139 -0.98 4.95 4.23
N PHE A 140 -2.27 4.59 4.22
CA PHE A 140 -3.24 5.18 3.28
C PHE A 140 -3.43 6.68 3.54
N TYR A 141 -3.53 7.11 4.79
CA TYR A 141 -3.59 8.53 5.14
C TYR A 141 -2.31 9.27 4.79
N PHE A 142 -1.15 8.66 4.96
CA PHE A 142 0.12 9.26 4.55
C PHE A 142 0.18 9.49 3.03
N GLU A 143 -0.29 8.51 2.24
CA GLU A 143 -0.40 8.69 0.79
C GLU A 143 -1.39 9.79 0.39
N LEU A 144 -2.49 9.97 1.14
CA LEU A 144 -3.45 11.05 0.92
C LEU A 144 -2.86 12.42 1.28
N VAL A 145 -2.39 12.60 2.53
CA VAL A 145 -2.02 13.92 3.03
C VAL A 145 -0.83 14.51 2.27
N ARG A 146 0.18 13.69 1.93
CA ARG A 146 1.37 14.18 1.21
C ARG A 146 1.11 14.56 -0.24
N ARG A 147 -0.01 14.12 -0.85
CA ARG A 147 -0.39 14.43 -2.24
C ARG A 147 -1.51 15.46 -2.35
N PHE A 148 -2.46 15.41 -1.43
CA PHE A 148 -3.69 16.20 -1.53
C PHE A 148 -3.80 17.30 -0.46
N GLY A 149 -2.88 17.34 0.50
CA GLY A 149 -2.92 18.33 1.59
C GLY A 149 -4.10 18.11 2.54
N ASN A 150 -5.05 19.03 2.55
CA ASN A 150 -6.26 18.90 3.36
C ASN A 150 -7.14 17.75 2.87
N VAL A 151 -7.44 16.80 3.74
CA VAL A 151 -8.25 15.62 3.42
C VAL A 151 -9.31 15.37 4.49
N VAL A 152 -10.35 14.63 4.16
CA VAL A 152 -11.38 14.26 5.13
C VAL A 152 -10.85 13.14 6.04
N LEU A 153 -10.85 13.36 7.35
CA LEU A 153 -10.43 12.36 8.31
C LEU A 153 -11.60 11.42 8.67
N MET A 154 -11.70 10.29 7.98
CA MET A 154 -12.74 9.26 8.15
C MET A 154 -12.28 8.26 9.23
N THR A 155 -12.73 8.45 10.46
CA THR A 155 -12.28 7.64 11.62
C THR A 155 -13.17 6.43 11.91
N SER A 156 -14.31 6.32 11.24
CA SER A 156 -15.26 5.21 11.41
C SER A 156 -16.01 4.88 10.11
N THR A 157 -16.59 3.68 10.04
CA THR A 157 -17.43 3.30 8.90
C THR A 157 -18.74 4.09 8.82
N GLN A 158 -19.28 4.54 9.96
CA GLN A 158 -20.51 5.33 10.00
C GLN A 158 -20.38 6.67 9.28
N MET A 159 -19.19 7.27 9.27
CA MET A 159 -18.95 8.50 8.52
C MET A 159 -19.22 8.32 7.02
N SER A 160 -18.93 7.15 6.46
CA SER A 160 -19.16 6.85 5.03
C SER A 160 -20.65 6.82 4.63
N ASN A 161 -21.56 6.74 5.60
CA ASN A 161 -23.00 6.77 5.39
C ASN A 161 -23.60 8.18 5.46
N GLN A 162 -22.80 9.19 5.77
CA GLN A 162 -23.25 10.59 5.84
C GLN A 162 -23.32 11.20 4.44
N ASN A 163 -24.06 12.29 4.32
CA ASN A 163 -24.07 13.05 3.07
C ASN A 163 -22.67 13.61 2.79
N PRO A 164 -22.04 13.29 1.66
CA PRO A 164 -20.69 13.77 1.32
C PRO A 164 -20.55 15.31 1.36
N ALA A 165 -21.64 16.06 1.13
CA ALA A 165 -21.63 17.52 1.21
C ALA A 165 -21.40 18.07 2.64
N THR A 166 -21.51 17.21 3.66
CA THR A 166 -21.25 17.60 5.06
C THR A 166 -19.84 17.30 5.52
N TYR A 167 -19.01 16.67 4.69
CA TYR A 167 -17.65 16.36 5.07
C TYR A 167 -16.79 17.62 5.13
N VAL A 168 -16.05 17.72 6.23
CA VAL A 168 -15.09 18.81 6.45
C VAL A 168 -13.68 18.24 6.31
N GLN A 169 -12.86 18.92 5.53
CA GLN A 169 -11.44 18.59 5.41
C GLN A 169 -10.69 18.96 6.69
N SER A 170 -9.80 18.09 7.11
CA SER A 170 -8.85 18.32 8.21
C SER A 170 -7.56 18.92 7.67
N ALA A 171 -6.96 19.81 8.44
CA ALA A 171 -5.61 20.29 8.16
C ALA A 171 -4.59 19.15 8.22
N PRO A 172 -3.49 19.23 7.44
CA PRO A 172 -2.49 18.17 7.37
C PRO A 172 -1.94 17.75 8.73
N GLU A 173 -1.75 18.69 9.64
CA GLU A 173 -1.25 18.43 11.00
C GLU A 173 -2.13 17.42 11.75
N LYS A 174 -3.46 17.58 11.65
CA LYS A 174 -4.41 16.66 12.29
C LYS A 174 -4.38 15.27 11.66
N VAL A 175 -4.15 15.20 10.37
CA VAL A 175 -4.00 13.92 9.66
C VAL A 175 -2.70 13.25 10.08
N TYR A 176 -1.60 13.99 10.19
CA TYR A 176 -0.32 13.47 10.67
C TYR A 176 -0.38 12.99 12.12
N GLU A 177 -1.06 13.72 13.02
CA GLU A 177 -1.30 13.26 14.41
C GLU A 177 -2.01 11.89 14.42
N TYR A 178 -3.01 11.71 13.57
CA TYR A 178 -3.74 10.44 13.47
C TYR A 178 -2.89 9.30 12.89
N ILE A 179 -2.04 9.59 11.89
CA ILE A 179 -1.08 8.65 11.34
C ILE A 179 -0.04 8.25 12.39
N GLU A 180 0.47 9.22 13.15
CA GLU A 180 1.43 9.02 14.23
C GLU A 180 0.88 8.04 15.29
N ASP A 181 -0.37 8.25 15.75
CA ASP A 181 -1.03 7.37 16.72
C ASP A 181 -1.17 5.93 16.21
N ASP A 182 -1.58 5.75 14.95
CA ASP A 182 -1.69 4.43 14.32
C ASP A 182 -0.34 3.73 14.20
N LEU A 183 0.70 4.43 13.80
CA LEU A 183 2.03 3.85 13.58
C LEU A 183 2.77 3.61 14.90
N LEU A 184 2.62 4.47 15.91
CA LEU A 184 3.19 4.24 17.23
C LEU A 184 2.60 2.98 17.86
N TYR A 185 1.28 2.78 17.77
CA TYR A 185 0.65 1.53 18.21
C TYR A 185 1.25 0.31 17.51
N ALA A 186 1.43 0.39 16.18
CA ALA A 186 2.03 -0.70 15.42
C ALA A 186 3.48 -0.96 15.82
N CYS A 187 4.28 0.07 16.05
CA CYS A 187 5.66 -0.06 16.53
C CYS A 187 5.76 -0.70 17.93
N ASP A 188 4.76 -0.47 18.79
CA ASP A 188 4.73 -1.07 20.12
C ASP A 188 4.34 -2.56 20.09
N ILE A 189 3.32 -2.89 19.31
CA ILE A 189 2.69 -4.22 19.33
C ILE A 189 3.36 -5.23 18.40
N LEU A 190 3.79 -4.80 17.19
CA LEU A 190 4.32 -5.74 16.20
C LEU A 190 5.73 -6.24 16.57
N PRO A 191 6.02 -7.54 16.36
CA PRO A 191 7.39 -8.06 16.40
C PRO A 191 8.17 -7.65 15.13
N TYR A 192 9.50 -7.73 15.17
CA TYR A 192 10.28 -7.73 13.93
C TYR A 192 9.96 -8.98 13.11
N ALA A 193 10.08 -8.88 11.79
CA ALA A 193 9.73 -9.98 10.90
C ALA A 193 10.48 -11.29 11.21
N THR A 194 11.74 -11.18 11.63
CA THR A 194 12.60 -12.32 12.02
C THR A 194 12.27 -12.90 13.40
N ASP A 195 11.54 -12.18 14.23
CA ASP A 195 11.19 -12.58 15.60
C ASP A 195 9.74 -13.06 15.73
N ASP A 196 8.97 -12.97 14.64
CA ASP A 196 7.56 -13.33 14.63
C ASP A 196 7.37 -14.83 14.41
N GLN A 197 7.08 -15.55 15.48
CA GLN A 197 6.82 -17.00 15.45
C GLN A 197 5.57 -17.41 14.66
N TYR A 198 4.70 -16.47 14.33
CA TYR A 198 3.47 -16.71 13.56
C TYR A 198 3.61 -16.32 12.09
N ARG A 199 4.79 -15.83 11.68
CA ARG A 199 5.06 -15.41 10.30
C ARG A 199 5.53 -16.60 9.47
N GLU A 200 4.86 -16.81 8.35
CA GLU A 200 5.25 -17.79 7.36
C GLU A 200 6.41 -17.26 6.48
N SER A 201 7.09 -18.17 5.78
CA SER A 201 8.07 -17.75 4.76
C SER A 201 7.40 -16.93 3.67
N ASN A 202 8.06 -15.88 3.19
CA ASN A 202 7.53 -14.94 2.20
C ASN A 202 6.24 -14.21 2.64
N ASP A 203 6.06 -14.00 3.93
CA ASP A 203 4.99 -13.18 4.47
C ASP A 203 5.42 -11.71 4.47
N TYR A 204 4.90 -10.95 3.51
CA TYR A 204 5.24 -9.54 3.24
C TYR A 204 4.46 -8.53 4.10
N ARG A 205 3.67 -8.98 5.08
CA ARG A 205 2.83 -8.12 5.92
C ARG A 205 3.65 -7.20 6.82
N PHE A 206 3.00 -6.18 7.40
CA PHE A 206 3.64 -5.25 8.33
C PHE A 206 4.35 -5.96 9.48
N SER A 207 5.52 -5.46 9.83
CA SER A 207 6.32 -5.83 10.99
C SER A 207 6.70 -4.57 11.76
N LYS A 208 7.32 -4.73 12.93
CA LYS A 208 7.88 -3.60 13.68
C LYS A 208 8.86 -2.78 12.85
N GLY A 209 9.72 -3.46 12.07
CA GLY A 209 10.65 -2.78 11.18
C GLY A 209 9.94 -1.94 10.11
N ALA A 210 8.90 -2.48 9.50
CA ALA A 210 8.08 -1.76 8.53
C ALA A 210 7.39 -0.53 9.15
N ALA A 211 6.81 -0.69 10.34
CA ALA A 211 6.14 0.40 11.05
C ALA A 211 7.12 1.53 11.44
N LEU A 212 8.31 1.19 11.97
CA LEU A 212 9.37 2.15 12.29
C LEU A 212 9.88 2.87 11.04
N GLY A 213 10.11 2.14 9.94
CA GLY A 213 10.56 2.73 8.68
C GLY A 213 9.54 3.70 8.09
N LEU A 214 8.25 3.32 8.10
CA LEU A 214 7.18 4.20 7.65
C LEU A 214 7.03 5.42 8.56
N LEU A 215 7.05 5.25 9.89
CA LEU A 215 6.94 6.35 10.85
C LEU A 215 8.11 7.34 10.70
N THR A 216 9.33 6.86 10.47
CA THR A 216 10.49 7.70 10.17
C THR A 216 10.22 8.57 8.94
N LYS A 217 9.70 7.98 7.86
CA LYS A 217 9.35 8.70 6.63
C LYS A 217 8.22 9.71 6.85
N VAL A 218 7.22 9.36 7.65
CA VAL A 218 6.11 10.25 8.03
C VAL A 218 6.65 11.48 8.75
N TYR A 219 7.49 11.30 9.79
CA TYR A 219 8.08 12.41 10.54
C TYR A 219 8.95 13.30 9.67
N ALA A 220 9.82 12.73 8.83
CA ALA A 220 10.66 13.50 7.92
C ALA A 220 9.83 14.32 6.91
N THR A 221 8.70 13.78 6.44
CA THR A 221 7.78 14.50 5.54
C THR A 221 7.03 15.60 6.28
N TRP A 222 6.56 15.34 7.49
CA TRP A 222 5.87 16.32 8.34
C TRP A 222 6.77 17.49 8.72
N ALA A 223 8.06 17.21 9.03
CA ALA A 223 9.07 18.23 9.31
C ALA A 223 9.41 19.09 8.08
N GLY A 224 9.22 18.56 6.88
CA GLY A 224 9.46 19.25 5.61
C GLY A 224 8.26 20.05 5.11
N TYR A 225 8.37 20.52 3.87
CA TYR A 225 7.29 21.23 3.18
C TYR A 225 6.10 20.31 2.92
N PRO A 226 4.82 20.81 2.96
CA PRO A 226 4.41 22.19 3.22
C PRO A 226 4.20 22.53 4.71
N VAL A 227 4.10 21.55 5.61
CA VAL A 227 3.71 21.76 7.03
C VAL A 227 4.83 22.43 7.83
N LYS A 228 6.07 21.95 7.67
CA LYS A 228 7.27 22.50 8.33
C LYS A 228 7.22 22.45 9.87
N ASP A 229 6.71 21.37 10.44
CA ASP A 229 6.90 21.14 11.87
C ASP A 229 8.34 20.63 12.12
N GLU A 230 9.27 21.56 12.27
CA GLU A 230 10.69 21.25 12.43
C GLU A 230 11.01 20.42 13.68
N SER A 231 10.10 20.36 14.68
CA SER A 231 10.26 19.48 15.84
C SER A 231 10.26 17.99 15.45
N LYS A 232 9.67 17.64 14.32
CA LYS A 232 9.58 16.26 13.83
C LYS A 232 10.88 15.72 13.23
N TRP A 233 11.90 16.57 12.96
CA TRP A 233 13.23 16.09 12.58
C TRP A 233 13.89 15.24 13.67
N GLU A 234 13.76 15.65 14.94
CA GLU A 234 14.27 14.88 16.05
C GLU A 234 13.52 13.56 16.21
N ALA A 235 12.19 13.56 16.06
CA ALA A 235 11.37 12.36 16.09
C ALA A 235 11.75 11.38 14.97
N ALA A 236 11.97 11.88 13.75
CA ALA A 236 12.45 11.06 12.62
C ALA A 236 13.81 10.41 12.93
N ALA A 237 14.77 11.19 13.42
CA ALA A 237 16.11 10.69 13.75
C ALA A 237 16.06 9.64 14.88
N LYS A 238 15.23 9.87 15.91
CA LYS A 238 15.05 8.94 17.03
C LYS A 238 14.44 7.62 16.55
N THR A 239 13.39 7.69 15.73
CA THR A 239 12.70 6.50 15.22
C THR A 239 13.61 5.70 14.28
N ALA A 240 14.34 6.37 13.38
CA ALA A 240 15.34 5.73 12.53
C ALA A 240 16.44 5.03 13.35
N ARG A 241 16.92 5.66 14.40
CA ARG A 241 17.94 5.11 15.30
C ARG A 241 17.47 3.81 15.95
N ILE A 242 16.23 3.75 16.45
CA ILE A 242 15.65 2.53 17.02
C ILE A 242 15.70 1.39 15.98
N LEU A 243 15.37 1.66 14.74
CA LEU A 243 15.41 0.66 13.67
C LEU A 243 16.84 0.19 13.38
N VAL A 244 17.78 1.11 13.22
CA VAL A 244 19.19 0.80 12.90
C VAL A 244 19.86 0.06 14.06
N GLU A 245 19.71 0.54 15.29
CA GLU A 245 20.33 -0.05 16.48
C GLU A 245 19.69 -1.39 16.88
N SER A 246 18.52 -1.74 16.34
CA SER A 246 17.91 -3.05 16.55
C SER A 246 18.78 -4.22 16.04
N GLY A 247 19.63 -3.95 15.07
CA GLY A 247 20.44 -4.98 14.39
C GLY A 247 19.61 -6.01 13.59
N LYS A 248 18.29 -5.79 13.45
CA LYS A 248 17.37 -6.69 12.73
C LYS A 248 17.31 -6.43 11.23
N HIS A 249 17.76 -5.26 10.81
CA HIS A 249 17.74 -4.82 9.43
C HIS A 249 19.09 -4.21 9.05
N GLY A 250 19.41 -4.24 7.76
CA GLY A 250 20.64 -3.67 7.22
C GLY A 250 20.63 -3.77 5.70
N LEU A 251 21.57 -3.10 5.05
CA LEU A 251 21.72 -3.17 3.62
C LEU A 251 22.40 -4.49 3.21
N LEU A 252 21.92 -5.10 2.13
CA LEU A 252 22.61 -6.23 1.50
C LEU A 252 23.96 -5.75 0.94
N LYS A 253 24.99 -6.59 1.05
CA LYS A 253 26.32 -6.26 0.55
C LYS A 253 26.39 -6.25 -0.97
N ASP A 254 25.54 -7.04 -1.61
CA ASP A 254 25.46 -7.16 -3.06
C ASP A 254 24.16 -6.49 -3.56
N TYR A 255 24.32 -5.35 -4.24
CA TYR A 255 23.22 -4.60 -4.80
C TYR A 255 22.45 -5.39 -5.89
N GLU A 256 23.16 -6.20 -6.68
CA GLU A 256 22.51 -7.04 -7.70
C GLU A 256 21.65 -8.14 -7.06
N GLN A 257 22.08 -8.67 -5.90
CA GLN A 257 21.31 -9.69 -5.17
C GLN A 257 19.96 -9.16 -4.69
N LEU A 258 19.86 -7.91 -4.27
CA LEU A 258 18.59 -7.28 -3.91
C LEU A 258 17.57 -7.36 -5.05
N TRP A 259 18.00 -7.01 -6.27
CA TRP A 259 17.14 -7.06 -7.45
C TRP A 259 16.82 -8.48 -7.89
N LYS A 260 17.75 -9.41 -7.78
CA LYS A 260 17.53 -10.84 -8.04
C LYS A 260 16.48 -11.41 -7.09
N ASN A 261 16.54 -11.07 -5.81
CA ASN A 261 15.54 -11.48 -4.83
C ASN A 261 14.14 -10.98 -5.22
N THR A 262 14.01 -9.70 -5.50
CA THR A 262 12.74 -9.09 -5.92
C THR A 262 12.19 -9.75 -7.20
N CYS A 263 13.03 -9.95 -8.23
CA CYS A 263 12.60 -10.56 -9.49
C CYS A 263 12.21 -12.04 -9.34
N ASN A 264 12.81 -12.74 -8.41
CA ASN A 264 12.52 -14.15 -8.14
C ASN A 264 11.38 -14.36 -7.12
N GLY A 265 10.78 -13.27 -6.60
CA GLY A 265 9.77 -13.35 -5.57
C GLY A 265 10.30 -13.89 -4.24
N THR A 266 11.59 -13.70 -3.96
CA THR A 266 12.23 -14.07 -2.71
C THR A 266 12.26 -12.86 -1.80
N TRP A 267 11.54 -12.93 -0.69
CA TRP A 267 11.58 -11.87 0.31
C TRP A 267 12.80 -12.02 1.22
N ASP A 268 13.57 -10.94 1.34
CA ASP A 268 14.70 -10.85 2.27
C ASP A 268 14.38 -9.77 3.32
N PRO A 269 13.99 -10.17 4.53
CA PRO A 269 13.63 -9.22 5.59
C PRO A 269 14.83 -8.45 6.15
N THR A 270 16.07 -8.75 5.71
CA THR A 270 17.25 -8.00 6.13
C THR A 270 17.20 -6.58 5.62
N GLU A 271 16.94 -6.36 4.34
CA GLU A 271 16.85 -5.03 3.73
C GLU A 271 15.39 -4.60 3.49
N SER A 272 14.55 -5.53 3.04
CA SER A 272 13.15 -5.22 2.72
C SER A 272 12.29 -5.15 3.99
N LEU A 273 11.81 -3.95 4.32
CA LEU A 273 10.97 -3.72 5.49
C LEU A 273 9.53 -4.17 5.26
N ILE A 274 8.99 -3.90 4.07
CA ILE A 274 7.65 -4.28 3.61
C ILE A 274 7.62 -4.34 2.09
N GLU A 275 6.94 -5.33 1.55
CA GLU A 275 6.71 -5.45 0.12
C GLU A 275 5.22 -5.64 -0.20
N ILE A 276 4.83 -5.23 -1.39
CA ILE A 276 3.47 -5.44 -1.91
C ILE A 276 3.55 -6.53 -2.97
N SER A 277 3.11 -7.73 -2.61
CA SER A 277 3.10 -8.88 -3.51
C SER A 277 1.94 -8.82 -4.50
N PHE A 278 2.23 -9.09 -5.77
CA PHE A 278 1.26 -9.10 -6.88
C PHE A 278 1.02 -10.50 -7.46
N TYR A 279 1.50 -11.53 -6.82
CA TYR A 279 1.31 -12.89 -7.30
C TYR A 279 -0.16 -13.32 -7.20
N SER A 280 -0.69 -13.84 -8.31
CA SER A 280 -1.98 -14.54 -8.32
C SER A 280 -1.93 -15.71 -9.32
N PRO A 281 -2.13 -16.94 -8.86
CA PRO A 281 -2.10 -18.10 -9.73
C PRO A 281 -3.32 -18.19 -10.67
N THR A 282 -4.40 -17.47 -10.37
CA THR A 282 -5.68 -17.57 -11.08
C THR A 282 -5.96 -16.40 -12.01
N VAL A 283 -5.17 -15.33 -11.93
CA VAL A 283 -5.36 -14.11 -12.73
C VAL A 283 -4.27 -14.02 -13.78
N SER A 284 -4.66 -13.92 -15.04
CA SER A 284 -3.77 -13.69 -16.17
C SER A 284 -4.11 -12.36 -16.87
N GLY A 285 -3.13 -11.75 -17.52
CA GLY A 285 -3.32 -10.54 -18.29
C GLY A 285 -3.13 -9.24 -17.50
N ASN A 286 -3.93 -8.24 -17.80
CA ASN A 286 -3.81 -6.88 -17.23
C ASN A 286 -4.83 -6.59 -16.12
N SER A 287 -5.36 -7.64 -15.48
CA SER A 287 -6.34 -7.48 -14.39
C SER A 287 -5.63 -7.31 -13.04
N ASP A 288 -6.23 -6.55 -12.12
CA ASP A 288 -5.81 -6.54 -10.73
C ASP A 288 -5.87 -7.98 -10.16
N PRO A 289 -4.91 -8.41 -9.39
CA PRO A 289 -3.78 -7.70 -8.75
C PRO A 289 -2.43 -7.85 -9.47
N VAL A 290 -2.37 -7.77 -10.75
CA VAL A 290 -1.12 -7.91 -11.53
C VAL A 290 -0.34 -6.60 -11.49
N GLY A 291 0.84 -6.61 -10.88
CA GLY A 291 1.75 -5.46 -10.88
C GLY A 291 2.28 -5.14 -12.27
N ARG A 292 2.35 -3.85 -12.61
CA ARG A 292 2.74 -3.38 -13.95
C ARG A 292 4.15 -2.82 -14.04
N ILE A 293 4.90 -2.79 -12.95
CA ILE A 293 6.26 -2.21 -12.93
C ILE A 293 7.14 -2.86 -13.98
N GLY A 294 7.21 -4.19 -14.02
CA GLY A 294 8.03 -4.90 -14.99
C GLY A 294 7.64 -4.64 -16.45
N LYS A 295 6.33 -4.47 -16.72
CA LYS A 295 5.83 -4.16 -18.08
C LYS A 295 6.16 -2.75 -18.55
N TRP A 296 6.18 -1.78 -17.64
CA TRP A 296 6.32 -0.36 -17.99
C TRP A 296 7.72 0.18 -17.76
N ASN A 297 8.48 -0.41 -16.83
CA ASN A 297 9.78 0.08 -16.37
C ASN A 297 10.98 -0.80 -16.76
N GLY A 298 10.77 -1.90 -17.47
CA GLY A 298 11.86 -2.78 -17.90
C GLY A 298 12.43 -2.42 -19.27
N VAL A 299 13.36 -3.24 -19.74
CA VAL A 299 13.97 -3.14 -21.08
C VAL A 299 12.91 -3.37 -22.17
N LYS A 300 12.85 -2.49 -23.17
CA LYS A 300 11.90 -2.61 -24.27
C LYS A 300 12.04 -3.94 -24.99
N THR A 301 10.95 -4.69 -25.07
CA THR A 301 10.91 -6.01 -25.71
C THR A 301 9.50 -6.41 -26.12
N THR A 302 9.38 -7.26 -27.15
CA THR A 302 8.15 -7.99 -27.48
C THR A 302 8.12 -9.33 -26.74
N ALA A 303 6.91 -9.83 -26.47
CA ALA A 303 6.76 -11.14 -25.83
C ALA A 303 7.25 -12.27 -26.74
N ILE A 304 7.94 -13.25 -26.16
CA ILE A 304 8.24 -14.54 -26.78
C ILE A 304 7.72 -15.62 -25.83
N ALA A 305 6.78 -16.43 -26.31
CA ALA A 305 6.14 -17.46 -25.50
C ALA A 305 7.16 -18.39 -24.85
N GLY A 306 7.04 -18.60 -23.55
CA GLY A 306 7.95 -19.46 -22.75
C GLY A 306 9.36 -18.87 -22.50
N VAL A 307 9.67 -17.68 -23.01
CA VAL A 307 11.00 -17.06 -22.87
C VAL A 307 10.94 -15.75 -22.11
N ARG A 308 10.11 -14.80 -22.55
CA ARG A 308 9.98 -13.47 -21.93
C ARG A 308 8.63 -12.82 -22.19
N GLY A 309 8.17 -11.99 -21.25
CA GLY A 309 7.01 -11.12 -21.43
C GLY A 309 7.33 -9.88 -22.28
N SER A 310 6.29 -9.12 -22.65
CA SER A 310 6.47 -7.81 -23.29
C SER A 310 6.78 -6.74 -22.27
N CYS A 311 7.67 -5.79 -22.63
CA CYS A 311 7.90 -4.57 -21.86
C CYS A 311 7.85 -3.37 -22.81
N ALA A 312 7.09 -2.34 -22.42
CA ALA A 312 6.93 -1.13 -23.22
C ALA A 312 8.03 -0.10 -22.97
N ALA A 313 8.74 -0.21 -21.83
CA ALA A 313 9.79 0.72 -21.40
C ALA A 313 9.32 2.19 -21.41
N ASN A 314 8.12 2.45 -20.87
CA ASN A 314 7.54 3.81 -20.86
C ASN A 314 8.25 4.75 -19.88
N VAL A 315 8.91 4.20 -18.86
CA VAL A 315 9.74 4.98 -17.94
C VAL A 315 11.12 5.18 -18.55
N LYS A 316 11.55 6.42 -18.66
CA LYS A 316 12.86 6.80 -19.21
C LYS A 316 13.63 7.61 -18.18
N VAL A 317 14.94 7.44 -18.20
CA VAL A 317 15.85 8.27 -17.43
C VAL A 317 16.11 9.55 -18.21
N VAL A 318 16.19 10.69 -17.51
CA VAL A 318 16.53 11.99 -18.12
C VAL A 318 17.98 11.97 -18.58
N HIS A 319 18.21 12.43 -19.80
CA HIS A 319 19.53 12.32 -20.45
C HIS A 319 20.67 13.02 -19.68
N THR A 320 20.40 14.20 -19.15
CA THR A 320 21.39 14.95 -18.34
C THR A 320 21.81 14.17 -17.12
N PHE A 321 20.88 13.52 -16.41
CA PHE A 321 21.20 12.66 -15.27
C PHE A 321 22.09 11.47 -15.66
N VAL A 322 21.87 10.87 -16.83
CA VAL A 322 22.73 9.79 -17.33
C VAL A 322 24.15 10.27 -17.61
N LEU A 323 24.29 11.48 -18.17
CA LEU A 323 25.60 12.06 -18.42
C LEU A 323 26.36 12.36 -17.13
N ASP A 324 25.70 12.98 -16.16
CA ASP A 324 26.30 13.32 -14.87
C ASP A 324 26.72 12.05 -14.12
N TRP A 325 25.89 11.00 -14.14
CA TRP A 325 26.22 9.72 -13.49
C TRP A 325 27.35 8.94 -14.17
N ARG A 326 27.64 9.21 -15.44
CA ARG A 326 28.77 8.58 -16.16
C ARG A 326 30.14 9.00 -15.62
N GLU A 327 30.23 10.13 -14.95
CA GLU A 327 31.46 10.60 -14.35
C GLU A 327 31.91 9.74 -13.18
N ASP A 328 30.97 9.12 -12.44
CA ASP A 328 31.28 8.17 -11.38
C ASP A 328 31.29 6.72 -11.90
N VAL A 329 32.44 6.28 -12.33
CA VAL A 329 32.67 4.90 -12.81
C VAL A 329 32.71 3.86 -11.70
N SER A 330 32.79 4.28 -10.44
CA SER A 330 32.81 3.39 -9.28
C SER A 330 31.44 2.96 -8.81
N ASP A 331 30.39 3.69 -9.20
CA ASP A 331 29.00 3.39 -8.83
C ASP A 331 28.40 2.31 -9.74
N ILE A 332 28.48 1.06 -9.28
CA ILE A 332 27.94 -0.12 -9.99
C ILE A 332 26.43 -0.07 -10.19
N ARG A 333 25.69 0.74 -9.41
CA ARG A 333 24.21 0.83 -9.49
C ARG A 333 23.75 1.35 -10.82
N ARG A 334 24.52 2.25 -11.46
CA ARG A 334 24.21 2.81 -12.76
C ARG A 334 23.97 1.74 -13.82
N ASP A 335 24.91 0.85 -13.99
CA ASP A 335 24.88 -0.14 -15.07
C ASP A 335 23.84 -1.25 -14.82
N LEU A 336 23.50 -1.48 -13.54
CA LEU A 336 22.41 -2.38 -13.15
C LEU A 336 21.02 -1.74 -13.27
N SER A 337 20.92 -0.41 -13.09
CA SER A 337 19.63 0.29 -13.05
C SER A 337 19.20 0.87 -14.39
N ILE A 338 20.15 1.17 -15.30
CA ILE A 338 19.87 1.83 -16.57
C ILE A 338 20.28 0.95 -17.73
N ALA A 339 19.29 0.41 -18.43
CA ALA A 339 19.52 -0.35 -19.66
C ALA A 339 19.86 0.60 -20.81
N ASN A 340 21.01 0.40 -21.43
CA ASN A 340 21.46 1.12 -22.63
C ASN A 340 21.14 0.37 -23.93
N TYR A 341 20.28 -0.63 -23.88
CA TYR A 341 19.88 -1.49 -24.99
C TYR A 341 18.38 -1.77 -24.98
N GLN A 342 17.89 -2.27 -26.09
CA GLN A 342 16.53 -2.83 -26.23
C GLN A 342 16.60 -4.11 -27.07
N TYR A 343 15.61 -4.96 -26.92
CA TYR A 343 15.48 -6.12 -27.79
C TYR A 343 14.71 -5.72 -29.04
N THR A 344 15.31 -5.91 -30.21
CA THR A 344 14.73 -5.56 -31.52
C THR A 344 14.13 -6.77 -32.23
N ASP A 345 14.46 -7.98 -31.79
CA ASP A 345 14.13 -9.22 -32.48
C ASP A 345 13.20 -10.14 -31.72
N THR A 346 12.43 -10.87 -32.51
CA THR A 346 11.52 -11.94 -32.10
C THR A 346 12.19 -13.31 -32.07
N LYS A 347 13.50 -13.36 -32.24
CA LYS A 347 14.27 -14.63 -32.23
C LYS A 347 14.97 -14.88 -30.92
#